data_e1ea7fdf568e3cc8b4a2ecfa547f302d
#
_entry.id   e1ea7fdf568e3cc8b4a2ecfa547f302d
#
_cell.length_a   1.000
_cell.length_b   1.000
_cell.length_c   1.000
_cell.angle_alpha   90.00
_cell.angle_beta   90.00
_cell.angle_gamma   90.00
#
_symmetry.space_group_name_H-M   'P 1'
#
loop_
_entity.id
_entity.type
_entity.pdbx_description
1 polymer ?
#
loop_
_entity_poly.entity_id
_entity_poly.type
_entity_poly.pdbx_seq_one_letter_code
_entity_poly.pdbx_strand_id
1 'polypeptide(L)'
;MGMTESPQTSFTPYQPKKGETYMGEPQKEHFRQILSAWRDELSAEMERARHRMQDETVNYPDPTDRATQESEMTLELRTRDRERKLIRKIEETLDQIDSGEYGYCESCAAEIGLRRLEARPTATLCIDCKSLAEIRERQMG
;
A
#
# COMPACT_ATOMS: atom_id res chain seq x y z
N MET A 1 -10.44 7.32 9.52
CA MET A 1 -10.54 6.62 8.24
C MET A 1 -9.40 5.68 8.06
N GLY A 2 -9.71 4.50 7.64
CA GLY A 2 -8.71 3.48 7.44
C GLY A 2 -7.79 3.76 6.27
N MET A 3 -6.63 3.13 6.30
CA MET A 3 -5.70 3.13 5.19
C MET A 3 -6.30 2.35 4.03
N THR A 4 -6.22 2.91 2.84
CA THR A 4 -6.56 2.18 1.64
C THR A 4 -5.29 1.57 1.07
N GLU A 5 -5.42 0.47 0.33
CA GLU A 5 -4.30 -0.16 -0.36
C GLU A 5 -3.93 0.59 -1.64
N SER A 6 -4.50 1.76 -1.83
CA SER A 6 -4.29 2.61 -3.01
C SER A 6 -3.79 3.99 -2.57
N PRO A 7 -3.00 4.67 -3.40
CA PRO A 7 -2.54 6.03 -3.09
C PRO A 7 -3.70 6.99 -2.88
N GLN A 8 -3.57 7.88 -1.91
CA GLN A 8 -4.56 8.94 -1.67
C GLN A 8 -4.39 10.07 -2.69
N THR A 9 -3.16 10.32 -3.12
CA THR A 9 -2.88 11.33 -4.14
C THR A 9 -3.24 10.79 -5.51
N SER A 10 -4.06 11.55 -6.25
CA SER A 10 -4.45 11.16 -7.61
C SER A 10 -3.32 11.43 -8.59
N PHE A 11 -3.01 10.43 -9.40
CA PHE A 11 -2.08 10.57 -10.51
C PHE A 11 -2.85 10.33 -11.81
N THR A 12 -2.49 11.05 -12.86
CA THR A 12 -3.05 10.80 -14.18
C THR A 12 -2.55 9.42 -14.66
N PRO A 13 -3.46 8.53 -15.07
CA PRO A 13 -3.03 7.21 -15.56
C PRO A 13 -2.08 7.34 -16.74
N TYR A 14 -1.12 6.43 -16.81
CA TYR A 14 -0.14 6.43 -17.88
C TYR A 14 -0.81 6.12 -19.21
N GLN A 15 -0.51 6.91 -20.24
CA GLN A 15 -1.02 6.71 -21.59
C GLN A 15 0.12 6.17 -22.45
N PRO A 16 0.17 4.85 -22.70
CA PRO A 16 1.26 4.30 -23.51
C PRO A 16 1.14 4.71 -24.97
N LYS A 17 2.27 4.95 -25.59
CA LYS A 17 2.31 5.21 -27.02
C LYS A 17 2.18 3.90 -27.78
N LYS A 18 1.70 3.98 -29.03
CA LYS A 18 1.56 2.80 -29.85
C LYS A 18 2.92 2.10 -30.03
N GLY A 19 2.95 0.82 -29.72
CA GLY A 19 4.18 0.02 -29.84
C GLY A 19 5.16 0.19 -28.70
N GLU A 20 4.77 0.89 -27.63
CA GLU A 20 5.63 1.09 -26.48
C GLU A 20 5.87 -0.24 -25.74
N THR A 21 7.11 -0.48 -25.32
CA THR A 21 7.47 -1.67 -24.56
C THR A 21 6.83 -1.66 -23.19
N TYR A 22 6.20 -2.77 -22.80
CA TYR A 22 5.63 -2.93 -21.46
C TYR A 22 6.75 -2.85 -20.41
N MET A 23 6.50 -2.04 -19.39
CA MET A 23 7.46 -1.80 -18.30
C MET A 23 8.83 -1.32 -18.77
N GLY A 24 8.84 -0.55 -19.84
CA GLY A 24 10.03 0.21 -20.24
C GLY A 24 10.26 1.37 -19.28
N GLU A 25 11.34 2.10 -19.48
CA GLU A 25 11.75 3.16 -18.57
C GLU A 25 10.67 4.21 -18.28
N PRO A 26 9.91 4.72 -19.28
CA PRO A 26 8.84 5.70 -18.96
C PRO A 26 7.76 5.13 -18.05
N GLN A 27 7.38 3.88 -18.25
CA GLN A 27 6.37 3.24 -17.41
C GLN A 27 6.88 2.98 -16.00
N LYS A 28 8.11 2.49 -15.89
CA LYS A 28 8.77 2.30 -14.59
C LYS A 28 8.84 3.60 -13.81
N GLU A 29 9.23 4.68 -14.46
CA GLU A 29 9.33 5.99 -13.81
C GLU A 29 7.97 6.49 -13.33
N HIS A 30 6.93 6.27 -14.12
CA HIS A 30 5.56 6.62 -13.72
C HIS A 30 5.18 5.94 -12.40
N PHE A 31 5.38 4.62 -12.33
CA PHE A 31 5.03 3.87 -11.11
C PHE A 31 5.98 4.15 -9.95
N ARG A 32 7.25 4.43 -10.24
CA ARG A 32 8.20 4.83 -9.21
C ARG A 32 7.75 6.11 -8.52
N GLN A 33 7.26 7.09 -9.28
CA GLN A 33 6.75 8.34 -8.73
C GLN A 33 5.51 8.12 -7.88
N ILE A 34 4.58 7.30 -8.34
CA ILE A 34 3.36 6.98 -7.58
C ILE A 34 3.72 6.32 -6.26
N LEU A 35 4.55 5.30 -6.30
CA LEU A 35 4.94 4.54 -5.11
C LEU A 35 5.73 5.38 -4.13
N SER A 36 6.65 6.20 -4.62
CA SER A 36 7.45 7.08 -3.76
C SER A 36 6.59 8.12 -3.06
N ALA A 37 5.67 8.74 -3.79
CA ALA A 37 4.75 9.73 -3.22
C ALA A 37 3.84 9.08 -2.17
N TRP A 38 3.35 7.90 -2.45
CA TRP A 38 2.50 7.14 -1.53
C TRP A 38 3.25 6.77 -0.24
N ARG A 39 4.47 6.27 -0.38
CA ARG A 39 5.33 5.99 0.78
C ARG A 39 5.53 7.24 1.63
N ASP A 40 5.81 8.37 1.00
CA ASP A 40 6.05 9.62 1.72
C ASP A 40 4.80 10.10 2.44
N GLU A 41 3.61 9.97 1.82
CA GLU A 41 2.33 10.29 2.45
C GLU A 41 2.10 9.44 3.71
N LEU A 42 2.34 8.13 3.59
CA LEU A 42 2.17 7.20 4.71
C LEU A 42 3.14 7.49 5.84
N SER A 43 4.40 7.77 5.50
CA SER A 43 5.42 8.10 6.49
C SER A 43 5.08 9.39 7.24
N ALA A 44 4.60 10.40 6.52
CA ALA A 44 4.18 11.67 7.12
C ALA A 44 2.98 11.46 8.06
N GLU A 45 2.01 10.65 7.65
CA GLU A 45 0.84 10.34 8.48
C GLU A 45 1.24 9.59 9.74
N MET A 46 2.14 8.64 9.64
CA MET A 46 2.65 7.92 10.80
C MET A 46 3.34 8.85 11.78
N GLU A 47 4.12 9.79 11.29
CA GLU A 47 4.81 10.75 12.13
C GLU A 47 3.83 11.68 12.85
N ARG A 48 2.81 12.15 12.14
CA ARG A 48 1.76 12.97 12.75
C ARG A 48 1.00 12.19 13.82
N ALA A 49 0.70 10.92 13.55
CA ALA A 49 0.02 10.05 14.50
C ALA A 49 0.85 9.81 15.75
N ARG A 50 2.16 9.63 15.58
CA ARG A 50 3.06 9.44 16.70
C ARG A 50 3.06 10.66 17.61
N HIS A 51 3.09 11.86 17.05
CA HIS A 51 3.00 13.10 17.82
C HIS A 51 1.66 13.22 18.55
N ARG A 52 0.54 12.92 17.87
CA ARG A 52 -0.79 12.95 18.52
C ARG A 52 -0.86 11.99 19.70
N MET A 53 -0.32 10.78 19.53
CA MET A 53 -0.33 9.78 20.60
C MET A 53 0.50 10.21 21.80
N GLN A 54 1.62 10.87 21.57
CA GLN A 54 2.42 11.42 22.65
C GLN A 54 1.71 12.54 23.38
N ASP A 55 1.05 13.44 22.65
CA ASP A 55 0.31 14.56 23.21
C ASP A 55 -0.93 14.11 23.98
N GLU A 56 -1.55 13.00 23.56
CA GLU A 56 -2.76 12.46 24.17
C GLU A 56 -2.48 11.60 25.39
N THR A 57 -1.24 11.44 25.81
CA THR A 57 -0.88 10.69 27.00
C THR A 57 -1.25 11.52 28.23
N VAL A 58 -2.52 11.51 28.57
CA VAL A 58 -3.07 12.23 29.72
C VAL A 58 -3.52 11.23 30.77
N ASN A 59 -3.27 11.56 32.02
CA ASN A 59 -3.67 10.70 33.14
C ASN A 59 -5.09 11.07 33.57
N TYR A 60 -6.09 10.32 33.09
CA TYR A 60 -7.49 10.56 33.45
C TYR A 60 -7.81 10.01 34.83
N PRO A 61 -8.47 10.78 35.68
CA PRO A 61 -8.87 10.30 37.00
C PRO A 61 -10.01 9.29 36.93
N ASP A 62 -10.91 9.40 35.91
CA ASP A 62 -12.05 8.51 35.77
C ASP A 62 -11.62 7.18 35.11
N PRO A 63 -11.87 6.03 35.76
CA PRO A 63 -11.54 4.73 35.17
C PRO A 63 -12.22 4.46 33.83
N THR A 64 -13.44 4.96 33.61
CA THR A 64 -14.15 4.79 32.33
C THR A 64 -13.45 5.54 31.21
N ASP A 65 -13.05 6.79 31.47
CA ASP A 65 -12.32 7.60 30.49
C ASP A 65 -10.96 6.99 30.19
N ARG A 66 -10.32 6.43 31.20
CA ARG A 66 -9.02 5.75 31.02
C ARG A 66 -9.17 4.51 30.15
N ALA A 67 -10.21 3.69 30.39
CA ALA A 67 -10.47 2.49 29.60
C ALA A 67 -10.74 2.83 28.14
N THR A 68 -11.52 3.89 27.89
CA THR A 68 -11.81 4.38 26.54
C THR A 68 -10.51 4.82 25.84
N GLN A 69 -9.66 5.56 26.52
CA GLN A 69 -8.39 6.00 26.01
C GLN A 69 -7.50 4.82 25.63
N GLU A 70 -7.42 3.79 26.47
CA GLU A 70 -6.65 2.59 26.21
C GLU A 70 -7.16 1.84 24.98
N SER A 71 -8.47 1.74 24.82
CA SER A 71 -9.08 1.10 23.64
C SER A 71 -8.75 1.85 22.36
N GLU A 72 -8.87 3.18 22.39
CA GLU A 72 -8.53 4.03 21.25
C GLU A 72 -7.05 3.94 20.91
N MET A 73 -6.18 3.90 21.90
CA MET A 73 -4.75 3.74 21.72
C MET A 73 -4.42 2.40 21.06
N THR A 74 -5.09 1.32 21.48
CA THR A 74 -4.90 0.00 20.90
C THR A 74 -5.27 -0.02 19.41
N LEU A 75 -6.40 0.60 19.05
CA LEU A 75 -6.82 0.70 17.66
C LEU A 75 -5.84 1.52 16.83
N GLU A 76 -5.36 2.63 17.39
CA GLU A 76 -4.38 3.48 16.73
C GLU A 76 -3.08 2.74 16.47
N LEU A 77 -2.60 1.96 17.44
CA LEU A 77 -1.39 1.16 17.28
C LEU A 77 -1.54 0.11 16.18
N ARG A 78 -2.70 -0.52 16.08
CA ARG A 78 -2.99 -1.49 15.01
C ARG A 78 -2.97 -0.82 13.65
N THR A 79 -3.53 0.38 13.54
CA THR A 79 -3.53 1.16 12.30
C THR A 79 -2.10 1.50 11.89
N ARG A 80 -1.28 1.97 12.86
CA ARG A 80 0.13 2.29 12.59
C ARG A 80 0.92 1.05 12.16
N ASP A 81 0.60 -0.11 12.74
CA ASP A 81 1.26 -1.35 12.36
C ASP A 81 0.95 -1.75 10.91
N ARG A 82 -0.31 -1.61 10.49
CA ARG A 82 -0.71 -1.87 9.10
C ARG A 82 -0.02 -0.93 8.13
N GLU A 83 0.07 0.36 8.50
CA GLU A 83 0.76 1.35 7.67
C GLU A 83 2.24 1.03 7.53
N ARG A 84 2.88 0.59 8.62
CA ARG A 84 4.30 0.22 8.59
C ARG A 84 4.53 -0.95 7.64
N LYS A 85 3.64 -1.95 7.68
CA LYS A 85 3.72 -3.11 6.78
C LYS A 85 3.50 -2.69 5.32
N LEU A 86 2.58 -1.77 5.09
CA LEU A 86 2.32 -1.26 3.75
C LEU A 86 3.51 -0.46 3.22
N ILE A 87 4.13 0.36 4.04
CA ILE A 87 5.36 1.09 3.66
C ILE A 87 6.44 0.11 3.24
N ARG A 88 6.62 -0.97 4.00
CA ARG A 88 7.60 -2.01 3.67
C ARG A 88 7.29 -2.66 2.32
N LYS A 89 6.01 -2.95 2.07
CA LYS A 89 5.58 -3.52 0.80
C LYS A 89 5.85 -2.57 -0.37
N ILE A 90 5.60 -1.29 -0.17
CA ILE A 90 5.90 -0.25 -1.18
C ILE A 90 7.40 -0.21 -1.47
N GLU A 91 8.22 -0.24 -0.43
CA GLU A 91 9.67 -0.21 -0.60
C GLU A 91 10.18 -1.45 -1.35
N GLU A 92 9.65 -2.62 -1.04
CA GLU A 92 9.95 -3.85 -1.78
C GLU A 92 9.53 -3.74 -3.24
N THR A 93 8.38 -3.11 -3.50
CA THR A 93 7.90 -2.89 -4.86
C THR A 93 8.83 -1.95 -5.62
N LEU A 94 9.32 -0.90 -4.98
CA LEU A 94 10.29 0.01 -5.59
C LEU A 94 11.58 -0.73 -5.95
N ASP A 95 12.02 -1.64 -5.10
CA ASP A 95 13.18 -2.49 -5.38
C ASP A 95 12.94 -3.38 -6.61
N GLN A 96 11.72 -3.91 -6.77
CA GLN A 96 11.34 -4.70 -7.92
C GLN A 96 11.37 -3.90 -9.22
N ILE A 97 10.99 -2.62 -9.18
CA ILE A 97 11.10 -1.75 -10.34
C ILE A 97 12.56 -1.64 -10.76
N ASP A 98 13.46 -1.44 -9.81
CA ASP A 98 14.88 -1.29 -10.07
C ASP A 98 15.51 -2.59 -10.59
N SER A 99 15.04 -3.75 -10.13
CA SER A 99 15.55 -5.05 -10.55
C SER A 99 14.94 -5.55 -11.87
N GLY A 100 13.91 -4.90 -12.37
CA GLY A 100 13.22 -5.30 -13.59
C GLY A 100 12.15 -6.36 -13.42
N GLU A 101 11.81 -6.73 -12.20
CA GLU A 101 10.78 -7.73 -11.90
C GLU A 101 9.37 -7.16 -11.81
N TYR A 102 9.24 -5.85 -11.67
CA TYR A 102 7.95 -5.20 -11.48
C TYR A 102 7.03 -5.38 -12.68
N GLY A 103 5.75 -5.60 -12.41
CA GLY A 103 4.71 -5.65 -13.44
C GLY A 103 4.41 -7.05 -13.96
N TYR A 104 5.08 -8.06 -13.44
CA TYR A 104 4.86 -9.46 -13.86
C TYR A 104 4.34 -10.28 -12.69
N CYS A 105 3.39 -11.18 -12.99
CA CYS A 105 2.77 -12.02 -11.98
C CYS A 105 3.76 -12.98 -11.34
N GLU A 106 3.81 -13.03 -10.02
CA GLU A 106 4.67 -13.96 -9.28
C GLU A 106 4.32 -15.42 -9.55
N SER A 107 3.07 -15.69 -9.87
CA SER A 107 2.59 -17.07 -10.01
C SER A 107 2.73 -17.61 -11.42
N CYS A 108 2.38 -16.82 -12.44
CA CYS A 108 2.36 -17.30 -13.82
C CYS A 108 3.29 -16.53 -14.75
N ALA A 109 3.97 -15.51 -14.26
CA ALA A 109 4.92 -14.67 -15.01
C ALA A 109 4.28 -13.82 -16.13
N ALA A 110 2.97 -13.83 -16.26
CA ALA A 110 2.28 -12.98 -17.23
C ALA A 110 2.33 -11.52 -16.82
N GLU A 111 2.16 -10.62 -17.77
CA GLU A 111 2.05 -9.20 -17.49
C GLU A 111 0.83 -8.94 -16.60
N ILE A 112 1.00 -8.17 -15.53
CA ILE A 112 -0.12 -7.77 -14.68
C ILE A 112 -0.99 -6.74 -15.43
N GLY A 113 -0.36 -5.84 -16.17
CA GLY A 113 -1.01 -4.86 -16.99
C GLY A 113 -1.09 -3.49 -16.32
N LEU A 114 -0.96 -2.44 -17.14
CA LEU A 114 -0.92 -1.06 -16.66
C LEU A 114 -2.19 -0.69 -15.90
N ARG A 115 -3.34 -1.09 -16.41
CA ARG A 115 -4.63 -0.74 -15.80
C ARG A 115 -4.75 -1.26 -14.37
N ARG A 116 -4.36 -2.51 -14.14
CA ARG A 116 -4.40 -3.09 -12.80
C ARG A 116 -3.37 -2.44 -11.88
N LEU A 117 -2.17 -2.14 -12.40
CA LEU A 117 -1.14 -1.48 -11.61
C LEU A 117 -1.51 -0.03 -11.28
N GLU A 118 -2.25 0.66 -12.14
CA GLU A 118 -2.77 1.99 -11.79
C GLU A 118 -3.72 1.92 -10.59
N ALA A 119 -4.55 0.89 -10.55
CA ALA A 119 -5.48 0.69 -9.44
C ALA A 119 -4.77 0.17 -8.19
N ARG A 120 -3.80 -0.72 -8.35
CA ARG A 120 -3.07 -1.34 -7.24
C ARG A 120 -1.57 -1.42 -7.58
N PRO A 121 -0.83 -0.35 -7.34
CA PRO A 121 0.59 -0.31 -7.73
C PRO A 121 1.47 -1.38 -7.09
N THR A 122 1.05 -1.95 -5.95
CA THR A 122 1.79 -3.02 -5.26
C THR A 122 1.31 -4.41 -5.64
N ALA A 123 0.46 -4.56 -6.67
CA ALA A 123 -0.04 -5.85 -7.10
C ALA A 123 1.09 -6.77 -7.55
N THR A 124 1.06 -8.02 -7.09
CA THR A 124 2.06 -9.04 -7.41
C THR A 124 1.47 -10.19 -8.22
N LEU A 125 0.15 -10.24 -8.35
CA LEU A 125 -0.56 -11.26 -9.10
C LEU A 125 -1.40 -10.63 -10.20
N CYS A 126 -1.49 -11.31 -11.34
CA CYS A 126 -2.44 -10.93 -12.38
C CYS A 126 -3.86 -11.20 -11.87
N ILE A 127 -4.86 -10.67 -12.57
CA ILE A 127 -6.25 -10.80 -12.12
C ILE A 127 -6.69 -12.27 -12.03
N ASP A 128 -6.26 -13.11 -12.95
CA ASP A 128 -6.62 -14.53 -12.95
C ASP A 128 -6.03 -15.27 -11.76
N CYS A 129 -4.74 -15.06 -11.47
CA CYS A 129 -4.09 -15.70 -10.33
C CYS A 129 -4.64 -15.17 -9.01
N LYS A 130 -4.98 -13.89 -8.94
CA LYS A 130 -5.62 -13.29 -7.76
C LYS A 130 -6.97 -13.95 -7.50
N SER A 131 -7.77 -14.13 -8.55
CA SER A 131 -9.08 -14.78 -8.44
C SER A 131 -8.95 -16.21 -7.98
N LEU A 132 -7.99 -16.97 -8.50
CA LEU A 132 -7.73 -18.34 -8.07
C LEU A 132 -7.30 -18.41 -6.61
N ALA A 133 -6.47 -17.47 -6.17
CA ALA A 133 -6.04 -17.42 -4.77
C ALA A 133 -7.22 -17.17 -3.83
N GLU A 134 -8.12 -16.27 -4.21
CA GLU A 134 -9.32 -15.97 -3.44
C GLU A 134 -10.26 -17.19 -3.35
N ILE A 135 -10.41 -17.93 -4.44
CA ILE A 135 -11.22 -19.16 -4.45
C ILE A 135 -10.62 -20.19 -3.50
N ARG A 136 -9.30 -20.40 -3.52
CA ARG A 136 -8.61 -21.33 -2.63
C ARG A 136 -8.80 -20.95 -1.16
N GLU A 137 -8.68 -19.68 -0.85
CA GLU A 137 -8.88 -19.16 0.51
C GLU A 137 -10.29 -19.48 1.01
N ARG A 138 -11.30 -19.29 0.17
CA ARG A 138 -12.68 -19.59 0.53
C ARG A 138 -12.92 -21.08 0.76
N GLN A 139 -12.25 -21.93 -0.01
CA GLN A 139 -12.38 -23.38 0.14
C GLN A 139 -11.67 -23.89 1.39
N MET A 140 -10.61 -23.23 1.81
CA MET A 140 -9.84 -23.61 2.99
C MET A 140 -10.39 -23.03 4.29
N GLY A 141 -11.15 -21.97 4.17
CA GLY A 141 -11.75 -21.28 5.31
C GLY A 141 -13.12 -21.78 5.62
#